data_782a2b886a6c0a63fa6ecfb711e97fcb
#
_entry.id   782a2b886a6c0a63fa6ecfb711e97fcb
#
_cell.length_a   1.000
_cell.length_b   1.000
_cell.length_c   1.000
_cell.angle_alpha   90.00
_cell.angle_beta   90.00
_cell.angle_gamma   90.00
#
_symmetry.space_group_name_H-M   'P 1'
#
loop_
_entity.id
_entity.type
_entity.pdbx_description
1 polymer ?
#
loop_
_entity_poly.entity_id
_entity_poly.type
_entity_poly.pdbx_seq_one_letter_code
_entity_poly.pdbx_strand_id
1 'polypeptide(L)'
;MTDQREVAIVRWPDRSPSAEHGLAGLLTAYHLRTEAEKGRAVADVDGLPDRYQAEISDPRTAFVDDAVLLALSGDTAVGCLVVTAPVGGRSEIKRLWTDPAFRGRGTASGLLGAALAHAAESGVSGVGLSVWSWRTGAIALYERLGFVITESWDERDQLVCMQRAV
;
A
#
# COMPACT_ATOMS: atom_id res chain seq x y z
N MET A 1 -30.52 1.22 2.84
CA MET A 1 -29.67 1.10 4.04
C MET A 1 -28.29 0.67 3.60
N THR A 2 -27.37 1.61 3.54
CA THR A 2 -25.98 1.31 3.23
C THR A 2 -25.37 0.65 4.45
N ASP A 3 -24.91 -0.57 4.28
CA ASP A 3 -24.15 -1.27 5.31
C ASP A 3 -22.80 -0.55 5.47
N GLN A 4 -22.78 0.45 6.36
CA GLN A 4 -21.55 1.15 6.72
C GLN A 4 -20.83 0.36 7.80
N ARG A 5 -20.36 -0.84 7.43
CA ARG A 5 -19.45 -1.53 8.33
C ARG A 5 -18.18 -0.70 8.43
N GLU A 6 -17.85 -0.31 9.63
CA GLU A 6 -16.62 0.38 9.90
C GLU A 6 -15.43 -0.48 9.42
N VAL A 7 -14.51 0.17 8.73
CA VAL A 7 -13.27 -0.47 8.32
C VAL A 7 -12.28 -0.34 9.47
N ALA A 8 -11.79 -1.48 9.94
CA ALA A 8 -10.74 -1.52 10.96
C ALA A 8 -9.37 -1.66 10.29
N ILE A 9 -8.39 -0.90 10.78
CA ILE A 9 -7.00 -1.02 10.32
C ILE A 9 -6.25 -1.88 11.32
N VAL A 10 -5.65 -2.98 10.85
CA VAL A 10 -4.91 -3.93 11.68
C VAL A 10 -3.52 -4.17 11.14
N ARG A 11 -2.59 -4.58 12.00
CA ARG A 11 -1.26 -5.03 11.62
C ARG A 11 -1.34 -6.47 11.13
N TRP A 12 -0.86 -6.74 9.92
CA TRP A 12 -0.73 -8.11 9.42
C TRP A 12 0.62 -8.72 9.89
N PRO A 13 0.73 -10.00 10.22
CA PRO A 13 -0.35 -10.97 10.24
C PRO A 13 -1.24 -10.81 11.48
N ASP A 14 -2.55 -10.72 11.21
CA ASP A 14 -3.54 -10.80 12.27
C ASP A 14 -3.91 -12.27 12.51
N ARG A 15 -4.54 -12.57 13.65
CA ARG A 15 -4.92 -13.92 14.03
C ARG A 15 -6.04 -14.53 13.19
N SER A 16 -6.64 -13.76 12.31
CA SER A 16 -7.71 -14.23 11.42
C SER A 16 -7.12 -14.95 10.21
N PRO A 17 -7.44 -16.23 9.96
CA PRO A 17 -6.98 -16.94 8.76
C PRO A 17 -7.44 -16.31 7.45
N SER A 18 -8.59 -15.64 7.43
CA SER A 18 -9.09 -14.95 6.25
C SER A 18 -8.25 -13.73 5.87
N ALA A 19 -7.57 -13.11 6.83
CA ALA A 19 -6.69 -11.97 6.57
C ALA A 19 -5.45 -12.39 5.75
N GLU A 20 -4.91 -13.58 5.95
CA GLU A 20 -3.76 -14.07 5.19
C GLU A 20 -4.09 -14.23 3.70
N HIS A 21 -5.22 -14.86 3.41
CA HIS A 21 -5.68 -15.05 2.02
C HIS A 21 -6.09 -13.72 1.38
N GLY A 22 -6.66 -12.81 2.17
CA GLY A 22 -7.05 -11.49 1.71
C GLY A 22 -5.89 -10.64 1.23
N LEU A 23 -4.74 -10.68 1.93
CA LEU A 23 -3.54 -9.94 1.52
C LEU A 23 -3.05 -10.39 0.14
N ALA A 24 -2.97 -11.69 -0.10
CA ALA A 24 -2.55 -12.22 -1.40
C ALA A 24 -3.46 -11.70 -2.54
N GLY A 25 -4.76 -11.68 -2.32
CA GLY A 25 -5.72 -11.14 -3.30
C GLY A 25 -5.53 -9.66 -3.57
N LEU A 26 -5.29 -8.87 -2.53
CA LEU A 26 -5.04 -7.43 -2.68
C LEU A 26 -3.73 -7.15 -3.41
N LEU A 27 -2.66 -7.86 -3.09
CA LEU A 27 -1.37 -7.74 -3.78
C LEU A 27 -1.50 -8.14 -5.25
N THR A 28 -2.23 -9.20 -5.54
CA THR A 28 -2.51 -9.63 -6.91
C THR A 28 -3.21 -8.50 -7.69
N ALA A 29 -4.28 -7.95 -7.14
CA ALA A 29 -5.01 -6.86 -7.77
C ALA A 29 -4.12 -5.62 -8.00
N TYR A 30 -3.32 -5.27 -7.00
CA TYR A 30 -2.36 -4.16 -7.11
C TYR A 30 -1.40 -4.36 -8.28
N HIS A 31 -0.74 -5.52 -8.35
CA HIS A 31 0.28 -5.76 -9.36
C HIS A 31 -0.32 -5.89 -10.76
N LEU A 32 -1.44 -6.58 -10.91
CA LEU A 32 -2.10 -6.72 -12.22
C LEU A 32 -2.56 -5.35 -12.75
N ARG A 33 -3.14 -4.53 -11.90
CA ARG A 33 -3.58 -3.18 -12.30
C ARG A 33 -2.39 -2.29 -12.66
N THR A 34 -1.33 -2.33 -11.86
CA THR A 34 -0.13 -1.52 -12.08
C THR A 34 0.56 -1.92 -13.41
N GLU A 35 0.70 -3.20 -13.69
CA GLU A 35 1.27 -3.65 -14.94
C GLU A 35 0.41 -3.25 -16.14
N ALA A 36 -0.91 -3.35 -16.03
CA ALA A 36 -1.82 -2.89 -17.07
C ALA A 36 -1.67 -1.39 -17.35
N GLU A 37 -1.58 -0.57 -16.31
CA GLU A 37 -1.38 0.87 -16.44
C GLU A 37 -0.03 1.23 -17.10
N LYS A 38 1.00 0.40 -16.90
CA LYS A 38 2.30 0.57 -17.54
C LYS A 38 2.35 0.07 -18.99
N GLY A 39 1.25 -0.45 -19.51
CA GLY A 39 1.18 -1.04 -20.86
C GLY A 39 1.74 -2.46 -20.95
N ARG A 40 1.88 -3.15 -19.82
CA ARG A 40 2.42 -4.52 -19.71
C ARG A 40 1.38 -5.48 -19.13
N ALA A 41 0.12 -5.32 -19.53
CA ALA A 41 -0.96 -6.14 -19.01
C ALA A 41 -0.66 -7.63 -19.15
N VAL A 42 -0.88 -8.37 -18.05
CA VAL A 42 -0.76 -9.82 -18.00
C VAL A 42 -2.10 -10.42 -17.59
N ALA A 43 -2.35 -11.67 -18.00
CA ALA A 43 -3.65 -12.29 -17.76
C ALA A 43 -3.84 -12.69 -16.28
N ASP A 44 -2.77 -13.10 -15.61
CA ASP A 44 -2.81 -13.60 -14.24
C ASP A 44 -1.45 -13.48 -13.56
N VAL A 45 -1.36 -14.00 -12.33
CA VAL A 45 -0.15 -13.96 -11.50
C VAL A 45 1.05 -14.59 -12.19
N ASP A 46 0.85 -15.63 -12.98
CA ASP A 46 1.96 -16.34 -13.65
C ASP A 46 2.69 -15.47 -14.66
N GLY A 47 2.05 -14.42 -15.17
CA GLY A 47 2.65 -13.45 -16.07
C GLY A 47 3.42 -12.32 -15.38
N LEU A 48 3.35 -12.23 -14.05
CA LEU A 48 4.06 -11.19 -13.29
C LEU A 48 5.55 -11.51 -13.14
N PRO A 49 6.42 -10.49 -12.95
CA PRO A 49 7.81 -10.72 -12.55
C PRO A 49 7.91 -11.62 -11.31
N ASP A 50 8.97 -12.43 -11.24
CA ASP A 50 9.17 -13.40 -10.16
C ASP A 50 9.12 -12.78 -8.76
N ARG A 51 9.68 -11.58 -8.59
CA ARG A 51 9.67 -10.87 -7.30
C ARG A 51 8.25 -10.54 -6.83
N TYR A 52 7.33 -10.25 -7.74
CA TYR A 52 5.93 -9.97 -7.39
C TYR A 52 5.16 -11.26 -7.12
N GLN A 53 5.47 -12.32 -7.85
CA GLN A 53 4.91 -13.64 -7.56
C GLN A 53 5.31 -14.10 -6.15
N ALA A 54 6.54 -13.85 -5.74
CA ALA A 54 7.05 -14.19 -4.41
C ALA A 54 6.30 -13.44 -3.31
N GLU A 55 6.01 -12.14 -3.51
CA GLU A 55 5.20 -11.34 -2.56
C GLU A 55 3.81 -11.94 -2.35
N ILE A 56 3.20 -12.43 -3.42
CA ILE A 56 1.85 -12.96 -3.40
C ILE A 56 1.82 -14.36 -2.78
N SER A 57 2.78 -15.20 -3.14
CA SER A 57 2.82 -16.60 -2.67
C SER A 57 3.31 -16.74 -1.24
N ASP A 58 4.23 -15.87 -0.79
CA ASP A 58 4.80 -15.91 0.55
C ASP A 58 5.07 -14.49 1.08
N PRO A 59 4.03 -13.73 1.41
CA PRO A 59 4.19 -12.36 1.90
C PRO A 59 4.94 -12.31 3.25
N ARG A 60 4.89 -13.34 4.07
CA ARG A 60 5.62 -13.37 5.34
C ARG A 60 7.13 -13.27 5.12
N THR A 61 7.65 -13.98 4.15
CA THR A 61 9.08 -13.91 3.80
C THR A 61 9.40 -12.61 3.06
N ALA A 62 8.58 -12.24 2.08
CA ALA A 62 8.81 -11.05 1.27
C ALA A 62 8.84 -9.76 2.09
N PHE A 63 8.00 -9.66 3.12
CA PHE A 63 7.87 -8.47 3.97
C PHE A 63 8.33 -8.72 5.42
N VAL A 64 9.27 -9.63 5.62
CA VAL A 64 9.70 -10.05 6.97
C VAL A 64 10.20 -8.89 7.84
N ASP A 65 10.86 -7.91 7.24
CA ASP A 65 11.39 -6.74 7.96
C ASP A 65 10.46 -5.53 7.91
N ASP A 66 9.37 -5.62 7.19
CA ASP A 66 8.45 -4.52 6.94
C ASP A 66 7.20 -4.63 7.81
N ALA A 67 6.44 -3.54 7.89
CA ALA A 67 5.13 -3.53 8.52
C ALA A 67 4.06 -3.57 7.43
N VAL A 68 3.17 -4.54 7.48
CA VAL A 68 2.02 -4.63 6.57
C VAL A 68 0.76 -4.25 7.34
N LEU A 69 -0.01 -3.32 6.79
CA LEU A 69 -1.29 -2.90 7.36
C LEU A 69 -2.43 -3.37 6.46
N LEU A 70 -3.48 -3.85 7.08
CA LEU A 70 -4.71 -4.27 6.39
C LEU A 70 -5.89 -3.44 6.85
N ALA A 71 -6.76 -3.12 5.93
CA ALA A 71 -8.09 -2.60 6.20
C ALA A 71 -9.08 -3.77 6.11
N LEU A 72 -9.83 -4.00 7.18
CA LEU A 72 -10.82 -5.06 7.25
C LEU A 72 -12.23 -4.48 7.34
N SER A 73 -13.13 -4.97 6.50
CA SER A 73 -14.56 -4.76 6.64
C SER A 73 -15.16 -6.08 7.15
N GLY A 74 -15.47 -6.15 8.45
CA GLY A 74 -15.73 -7.43 9.11
C GLY A 74 -14.47 -8.31 9.00
N ASP A 75 -14.60 -9.50 8.43
CA ASP A 75 -13.48 -10.43 8.22
C ASP A 75 -12.85 -10.32 6.82
N THR A 76 -13.32 -9.38 6.00
CA THR A 76 -12.86 -9.25 4.61
C THR A 76 -11.78 -8.20 4.51
N ALA A 77 -10.62 -8.55 3.96
CA ALA A 77 -9.56 -7.60 3.66
C ALA A 77 -9.94 -6.76 2.43
N VAL A 78 -10.02 -5.44 2.61
CA VAL A 78 -10.49 -4.51 1.57
C VAL A 78 -9.44 -3.48 1.19
N GLY A 79 -8.31 -3.47 1.86
CA GLY A 79 -7.20 -2.58 1.54
C GLY A 79 -5.93 -3.01 2.24
N CYS A 80 -4.79 -2.57 1.72
CA CYS A 80 -3.48 -2.86 2.29
C CYS A 80 -2.48 -1.76 1.99
N LEU A 81 -1.41 -1.72 2.77
CA LEU A 81 -0.16 -1.05 2.42
C LEU A 81 1.00 -1.68 3.17
N VAL A 82 2.19 -1.38 2.72
CA VAL A 82 3.44 -1.82 3.35
C VAL A 82 4.24 -0.58 3.75
N VAL A 83 4.75 -0.58 4.98
CA VAL A 83 5.72 0.40 5.47
C VAL A 83 7.06 -0.32 5.57
N THR A 84 8.05 0.12 4.82
CA THR A 84 9.36 -0.55 4.80
C THR A 84 10.11 -0.34 6.11
N ALA A 85 11.02 -1.27 6.42
CA ALA A 85 11.94 -1.10 7.52
C ALA A 85 12.74 0.20 7.37
N PRO A 86 13.04 0.92 8.47
CA PRO A 86 13.75 2.19 8.38
C PRO A 86 15.15 2.05 7.78
N VAL A 87 15.46 2.95 6.85
CA VAL A 87 16.79 3.11 6.28
C VAL A 87 17.16 4.59 6.35
N GLY A 88 18.26 4.91 7.05
CA GLY A 88 18.68 6.30 7.20
C GLY A 88 17.65 7.21 7.86
N GLY A 89 16.88 6.68 8.80
CA GLY A 89 15.84 7.44 9.51
C GLY A 89 14.55 7.64 8.72
N ARG A 90 14.38 6.91 7.62
CA ARG A 90 13.19 7.01 6.76
C ARG A 90 12.59 5.66 6.46
N SER A 91 11.27 5.61 6.38
CA SER A 91 10.52 4.48 5.83
C SER A 91 9.81 4.89 4.54
N GLU A 92 9.43 3.91 3.75
CA GLU A 92 8.70 4.13 2.50
C GLU A 92 7.36 3.39 2.56
N ILE A 93 6.32 4.02 2.02
CA ILE A 93 5.01 3.38 1.86
C ILE A 93 4.94 2.78 0.47
N LYS A 94 4.59 1.50 0.40
CA LYS A 94 4.45 0.73 -0.84
C LYS A 94 3.15 -0.06 -0.83
N ARG A 95 2.73 -0.48 -2.01
CA ARG A 95 1.62 -1.42 -2.21
C ARG A 95 0.28 -0.93 -1.65
N LEU A 96 0.05 0.38 -1.63
CA LEU A 96 -1.24 0.91 -1.22
C LEU A 96 -2.29 0.51 -2.25
N TRP A 97 -3.29 -0.21 -1.78
CA TRP A 97 -4.40 -0.66 -2.61
C TRP A 97 -5.69 -0.68 -1.80
N THR A 98 -6.77 -0.22 -2.40
CA THR A 98 -8.11 -0.34 -1.84
C THR A 98 -8.98 -1.06 -2.88
N ASP A 99 -9.71 -2.07 -2.43
CA ASP A 99 -10.69 -2.75 -3.28
C ASP A 99 -11.61 -1.71 -3.92
N PRO A 100 -11.81 -1.74 -5.24
CA PRO A 100 -12.65 -0.75 -5.94
C PRO A 100 -14.04 -0.58 -5.33
N ALA A 101 -14.64 -1.65 -4.79
CA ALA A 101 -15.96 -1.59 -4.14
C ALA A 101 -15.94 -0.77 -2.83
N PHE A 102 -14.76 -0.53 -2.25
CA PHE A 102 -14.58 0.20 -0.99
C PHE A 102 -13.91 1.57 -1.16
N ARG A 103 -13.72 2.02 -2.37
CA ARG A 103 -13.17 3.37 -2.65
C ARG A 103 -14.18 4.45 -2.32
N GLY A 104 -13.68 5.66 -1.99
CA GLY A 104 -14.51 6.78 -1.63
C GLY A 104 -15.07 6.72 -0.21
N ARG A 105 -14.58 5.83 0.64
CA ARG A 105 -15.05 5.62 2.02
C ARG A 105 -14.00 5.95 3.07
N GLY A 106 -12.88 6.57 2.68
CA GLY A 106 -11.81 6.92 3.60
C GLY A 106 -10.87 5.77 3.95
N THR A 107 -10.97 4.62 3.30
CA THR A 107 -10.11 3.45 3.57
C THR A 107 -8.63 3.76 3.35
N ALA A 108 -8.28 4.37 2.23
CA ALA A 108 -6.89 4.74 1.94
C ALA A 108 -6.37 5.78 2.95
N SER A 109 -7.18 6.77 3.31
CA SER A 109 -6.83 7.76 4.34
C SER A 109 -6.59 7.11 5.69
N GLY A 110 -7.41 6.13 6.06
CA GLY A 110 -7.24 5.37 7.30
C GLY A 110 -5.95 4.56 7.32
N LEU A 111 -5.64 3.88 6.21
CA LEU A 111 -4.38 3.13 6.07
C LEU A 111 -3.17 4.06 6.15
N LEU A 112 -3.20 5.18 5.45
CA LEU A 112 -2.11 6.15 5.46
C LEU A 112 -1.92 6.78 6.84
N GLY A 113 -3.01 7.11 7.54
CA GLY A 113 -2.95 7.62 8.91
C GLY A 113 -2.29 6.63 9.86
N ALA A 114 -2.67 5.35 9.76
CA ALA A 114 -2.07 4.28 10.57
C ALA A 114 -0.59 4.08 10.22
N ALA A 115 -0.22 4.18 8.94
CA ALA A 115 1.18 4.09 8.51
C ALA A 115 2.02 5.22 9.08
N LEU A 116 1.52 6.45 9.08
CA LEU A 116 2.21 7.61 9.65
C LEU A 116 2.38 7.47 11.17
N ALA A 117 1.35 6.99 11.86
CA ALA A 117 1.44 6.72 13.30
C ALA A 117 2.48 5.63 13.60
N HIS A 118 2.49 4.56 12.83
CA HIS A 118 3.48 3.49 12.96
C HIS A 118 4.90 4.02 12.75
N ALA A 119 5.11 4.83 11.73
CA ALA A 119 6.41 5.43 11.44
C ALA A 119 6.89 6.32 12.59
N ALA A 120 6.01 7.16 13.12
CA ALA A 120 6.32 8.01 14.27
C ALA A 120 6.73 7.18 15.49
N GLU A 121 6.00 6.11 15.78
CA GLU A 121 6.33 5.19 16.88
C GLU A 121 7.64 4.45 16.67
N SER A 122 8.03 4.22 15.42
CA SER A 122 9.30 3.57 15.07
C SER A 122 10.51 4.50 15.15
N GLY A 123 10.30 5.79 15.44
CA GLY A 123 11.38 6.76 15.61
C GLY A 123 11.97 7.27 14.31
N VAL A 124 11.34 7.04 13.16
CA VAL A 124 11.81 7.61 11.89
C VAL A 124 11.44 9.09 11.80
N SER A 125 12.24 9.86 11.07
CA SER A 125 12.02 11.29 10.90
C SER A 125 11.14 11.63 9.71
N GLY A 126 11.00 10.72 8.76
CA GLY A 126 10.22 10.95 7.56
C GLY A 126 9.73 9.69 6.88
N VAL A 127 8.69 9.86 6.06
CA VAL A 127 8.09 8.80 5.26
C VAL A 127 8.06 9.26 3.81
N GLY A 128 8.53 8.40 2.92
CA GLY A 128 8.50 8.63 1.48
C GLY A 128 7.56 7.67 0.77
N LEU A 129 7.18 8.02 -0.42
CA LEU A 129 6.48 7.14 -1.35
C LEU A 129 6.79 7.54 -2.78
N SER A 130 6.54 6.63 -3.71
CA SER A 130 6.55 6.92 -5.13
C SER A 130 5.20 6.56 -5.73
N VAL A 131 4.76 7.34 -6.68
CA VAL A 131 3.44 7.19 -7.31
C VAL A 131 3.53 7.54 -8.79
N TRP A 132 2.83 6.78 -9.61
CA TRP A 132 2.77 7.06 -11.04
C TRP A 132 2.05 8.39 -11.30
N SER A 133 2.60 9.22 -12.18
CA SER A 133 2.11 10.58 -12.44
C SER A 133 0.65 10.63 -12.92
N TRP A 134 0.18 9.56 -13.56
CA TRP A 134 -1.21 9.47 -14.03
C TRP A 134 -2.22 9.16 -12.92
N ARG A 135 -1.77 8.76 -11.73
CA ARG A 135 -2.63 8.51 -10.57
C ARG A 135 -2.92 9.82 -9.83
N THR A 136 -3.58 10.74 -10.50
CA THR A 136 -3.80 12.09 -10.01
C THR A 136 -4.64 12.14 -8.72
N GLY A 137 -5.60 11.24 -8.59
CA GLY A 137 -6.41 11.13 -7.36
C GLY A 137 -5.58 10.71 -6.15
N ALA A 138 -4.64 9.77 -6.34
CA ALA A 138 -3.73 9.35 -5.28
C ALA A 138 -2.79 10.49 -4.87
N ILE A 139 -2.22 11.20 -5.84
CA ILE A 139 -1.34 12.35 -5.56
C ILE A 139 -2.10 13.42 -4.76
N ALA A 140 -3.33 13.73 -5.14
CA ALA A 140 -4.15 14.70 -4.42
C ALA A 140 -4.41 14.25 -2.96
N LEU A 141 -4.67 12.96 -2.74
CA LEU A 141 -4.84 12.40 -1.40
C LEU A 141 -3.55 12.57 -0.58
N TYR A 142 -2.40 12.23 -1.15
CA TYR A 142 -1.11 12.37 -0.45
C TYR A 142 -0.83 13.83 -0.09
N GLU A 143 -1.09 14.76 -1.01
CA GLU A 143 -0.93 16.20 -0.74
C GLU A 143 -1.83 16.67 0.42
N ARG A 144 -3.09 16.22 0.46
CA ARG A 144 -4.00 16.53 1.58
C ARG A 144 -3.48 16.01 2.92
N LEU A 145 -2.71 14.93 2.91
CA LEU A 145 -2.12 14.33 4.11
C LEU A 145 -0.74 14.91 4.44
N GLY A 146 -0.32 15.95 3.74
CA GLY A 146 0.91 16.67 4.05
C GLY A 146 2.15 16.19 3.30
N PHE A 147 2.01 15.26 2.37
CA PHE A 147 3.13 14.87 1.50
C PHE A 147 3.42 15.97 0.48
N VAL A 148 4.68 16.18 0.20
CA VAL A 148 5.15 17.13 -0.82
C VAL A 148 5.98 16.41 -1.87
N ILE A 149 5.89 16.87 -3.12
CA ILE A 149 6.69 16.34 -4.21
C ILE A 149 8.15 16.74 -3.98
N THR A 150 9.04 15.76 -4.15
CA THR A 150 10.49 15.96 -4.00
C THR A 150 11.22 15.57 -5.28
N GLU A 151 12.53 15.77 -5.30
CA GLU A 151 13.36 15.22 -6.35
C GLU A 151 13.20 13.70 -6.41
N SER A 152 13.11 13.15 -7.63
CA SER A 152 12.96 11.72 -7.81
C SER A 152 14.24 10.98 -7.42
N TRP A 153 14.10 9.98 -6.53
CA TRP A 153 15.17 9.03 -6.23
C TRP A 153 15.12 7.79 -7.12
N ASP A 154 14.19 7.78 -8.08
CA ASP A 154 13.96 6.67 -8.99
C ASP A 154 14.19 7.16 -10.43
N GLU A 155 14.86 6.36 -11.25
CA GLU A 155 15.19 6.70 -12.63
C GLU A 155 14.04 6.49 -13.61
N ARG A 156 12.95 5.85 -13.17
CA ARG A 156 11.80 5.59 -14.04
C ARG A 156 11.06 6.88 -14.35
N ASP A 157 10.84 7.14 -15.63
CA ASP A 157 10.01 8.25 -16.08
C ASP A 157 8.57 8.08 -15.54
N GLN A 158 7.86 9.18 -15.36
CA GLN A 158 6.48 9.18 -14.88
C GLN A 158 6.31 8.75 -13.42
N LEU A 159 7.36 8.47 -12.68
CA LEU A 159 7.29 8.17 -11.27
C LEU A 159 7.57 9.41 -10.45
N VAL A 160 6.59 9.82 -9.65
CA VAL A 160 6.66 11.00 -8.76
C VAL A 160 7.03 10.53 -7.37
N CYS A 161 8.03 11.14 -6.77
CA CYS A 161 8.43 10.88 -5.39
C CYS A 161 7.90 11.96 -4.47
N MET A 162 7.36 11.55 -3.32
CA MET A 162 6.79 12.45 -2.33
C MET A 162 7.30 12.10 -0.94
N GLN A 163 7.36 13.08 -0.05
CA GLN A 163 7.85 12.91 1.32
C GLN A 163 6.99 13.69 2.31
N ARG A 164 6.95 13.18 3.53
CA ARG A 164 6.34 13.85 4.67
C ARG A 164 7.17 13.60 5.94
N ALA A 165 7.44 14.65 6.69
CA ALA A 165 8.04 14.52 8.03
C ALA A 165 7.02 13.90 9.01
N VAL A 166 7.51 13.14 9.95
CA VAL A 166 6.70 12.55 11.03
C VAL A 166 7.27 12.86 12.40
#